data_38f2d7ff6652e1d9025ce48cb3537506
#
_entry.id   38f2d7ff6652e1d9025ce48cb3537506
#
_cell.length_a   1.000
_cell.length_b   1.000
_cell.length_c   1.000
_cell.angle_alpha   90.00
_cell.angle_beta   90.00
_cell.angle_gamma   90.00
#
_symmetry.space_group_name_H-M   'P 1'
#
loop_
_entity.id
_entity.type
_entity.pdbx_description
1 polymer ?
#
loop_
_entity_poly.entity_id
_entity_poly.type
_entity_poly.pdbx_seq_one_letter_code
_entity_poly.pdbx_strand_id
1 'polypeptide(L)'
;MAKKIFSIVFLALLCAGMSGQQVPSIGAISGTQAHNVIWESKLYRQVEFLSDSLCGGRATGTRGGTETAFWLIRRFRQLGLTPINGHWSTHFYEPFGRNVIGFLPGASKRHNDSYVIVMAHYDGLGTLNGILYPGADSNASGVVAMVSVAEMFCTMRNIGRAYDSNIIFVGLDAKSASMKGSRALWKMIEDGLLTDPVSGDAVTADKIRMVVNIDQIGGTMSRLKSGRKDFIIMLGREAAGDGSASLLSTCNLKYGTGLELGYDYFGSNDFTNIFYRKVSDQRVFLENGIPSVMFTSGITMNNNKPYDSVDTIDMSILKRRIWLIFHWLERVM
;
A
#
# COMPACT_ATOMS: atom_id res chain seq x y z
N MET A 1 27.33 55.66 65.61
CA MET A 1 27.64 54.26 65.25
C MET A 1 26.36 53.55 64.87
N ALA A 2 26.12 53.36 63.61
CA ALA A 2 24.88 52.79 63.08
C ALA A 2 25.05 51.29 62.86
N LYS A 3 24.20 50.47 63.50
CA LYS A 3 24.09 49.03 63.20
C LYS A 3 23.08 48.84 62.10
N LYS A 4 23.51 48.31 60.94
CA LYS A 4 22.67 47.82 59.86
C LYS A 4 22.12 46.46 60.23
N ILE A 5 20.80 46.37 60.24
CA ILE A 5 20.03 45.11 60.35
C ILE A 5 19.78 44.61 58.93
N PHE A 6 20.27 43.39 58.62
CA PHE A 6 19.98 42.68 57.37
C PHE A 6 18.70 41.88 57.57
N SER A 7 17.64 42.26 56.86
CA SER A 7 16.42 41.42 56.75
C SER A 7 16.59 40.37 55.64
N ILE A 8 16.56 39.13 56.06
CA ILE A 8 16.54 37.99 55.13
C ILE A 8 15.05 37.74 54.80
N VAL A 9 14.67 37.99 53.57
CA VAL A 9 13.36 37.60 53.04
C VAL A 9 13.45 36.15 52.59
N PHE A 10 12.72 35.27 53.29
CA PHE A 10 12.51 33.88 52.89
C PHE A 10 11.49 33.86 51.74
N LEU A 11 11.94 33.57 50.53
CA LEU A 11 11.08 33.32 49.37
C LEU A 11 10.62 31.86 49.39
N ALA A 12 9.41 31.62 49.85
CA ALA A 12 8.78 30.31 49.77
C ALA A 12 8.40 30.00 48.30
N LEU A 13 9.14 29.12 47.64
CA LEU A 13 8.75 28.55 46.37
C LEU A 13 7.53 27.61 46.59
N LEU A 14 6.38 28.04 46.14
CA LEU A 14 5.22 27.20 45.93
C LEU A 14 5.54 26.24 44.75
N CYS A 15 5.87 24.99 45.05
CA CYS A 15 5.82 23.91 44.10
C CYS A 15 4.36 23.64 43.75
N ALA A 16 3.82 24.37 42.76
CA ALA A 16 2.58 23.99 42.09
C ALA A 16 2.85 22.66 41.39
N GLY A 17 2.15 21.63 41.82
CA GLY A 17 2.21 20.31 41.20
C GLY A 17 1.90 20.40 39.71
N MET A 18 2.92 20.27 38.88
CA MET A 18 2.73 19.95 37.48
C MET A 18 2.14 18.54 37.42
N SER A 19 0.81 18.47 37.23
CA SER A 19 0.16 17.24 36.80
C SER A 19 0.91 16.75 35.56
N GLY A 20 1.59 15.62 35.69
CA GLY A 20 2.32 15.03 34.58
C GLY A 20 1.35 14.79 33.43
N GLN A 21 1.41 15.64 32.42
CA GLN A 21 0.85 15.30 31.13
C GLN A 21 1.54 14.02 30.70
N GLN A 22 0.79 12.91 30.75
CA GLN A 22 1.25 11.67 30.15
C GLN A 22 1.59 11.97 28.70
N VAL A 23 2.89 11.95 28.37
CA VAL A 23 3.35 12.00 27.00
C VAL A 23 2.66 10.82 26.30
N PRO A 24 1.79 11.06 25.30
CA PRO A 24 1.09 9.98 24.63
C PRO A 24 2.11 8.96 24.15
N SER A 25 1.84 7.67 24.33
CA SER A 25 2.76 6.63 23.86
C SER A 25 3.03 6.84 22.36
N ILE A 26 4.28 6.73 21.92
CA ILE A 26 4.74 6.93 20.54
C ILE A 26 3.78 6.22 19.54
N GLY A 27 3.22 5.07 19.90
CA GLY A 27 2.26 4.33 19.07
C GLY A 27 0.89 4.99 18.90
N ALA A 28 0.40 5.77 19.87
CA ALA A 28 -0.91 6.45 19.76
C ALA A 28 -0.79 7.75 18.93
N ILE A 29 0.29 8.48 19.08
CA ILE A 29 0.59 9.67 18.26
C ILE A 29 0.77 9.27 16.80
N SER A 30 1.46 8.16 16.55
CA SER A 30 1.81 7.70 15.21
C SER A 30 0.56 7.36 14.38
N GLY A 31 -0.39 6.61 14.91
CA GLY A 31 -1.60 6.23 14.16
C GLY A 31 -2.39 7.44 13.66
N THR A 32 -2.57 8.44 14.50
CA THR A 32 -3.31 9.66 14.14
C THR A 32 -2.59 10.48 13.08
N GLN A 33 -1.26 10.59 13.14
CA GLN A 33 -0.50 11.34 12.14
C GLN A 33 -0.51 10.66 10.77
N ALA A 34 -0.41 9.33 10.72
CA ALA A 34 -0.52 8.59 9.48
C ALA A 34 -1.89 8.77 8.81
N HIS A 35 -2.98 8.84 9.59
CA HIS A 35 -4.32 9.08 9.05
C HIS A 35 -4.48 10.47 8.43
N ASN A 36 -3.82 11.48 9.01
CA ASN A 36 -3.98 12.88 8.60
C ASN A 36 -3.41 13.19 7.21
N VAL A 37 -2.58 12.30 6.63
CA VAL A 37 -2.06 12.51 5.27
C VAL A 37 -2.99 11.95 4.20
N ILE A 38 -4.06 11.22 4.59
CA ILE A 38 -5.03 10.61 3.67
C ILE A 38 -6.43 11.17 3.92
N TRP A 39 -6.98 11.88 2.93
CA TRP A 39 -8.34 12.44 2.96
C TRP A 39 -9.07 12.19 1.63
N GLU A 40 -10.38 12.16 1.68
CA GLU A 40 -11.25 11.69 0.59
C GLU A 40 -11.07 12.49 -0.70
N SER A 41 -11.01 13.83 -0.62
CA SER A 41 -10.82 14.66 -1.82
C SER A 41 -9.45 14.46 -2.49
N LYS A 42 -8.43 14.04 -1.75
CA LYS A 42 -7.13 13.67 -2.30
C LYS A 42 -7.20 12.33 -3.03
N LEU A 43 -7.83 11.34 -2.42
CA LEU A 43 -8.05 10.04 -3.04
C LEU A 43 -8.85 10.18 -4.32
N TYR A 44 -9.96 10.94 -4.27
CA TYR A 44 -10.79 11.22 -5.44
C TYR A 44 -9.96 11.77 -6.60
N ARG A 45 -9.21 12.87 -6.39
CA ARG A 45 -8.38 13.47 -7.44
C ARG A 45 -7.32 12.52 -8.01
N GLN A 46 -6.79 11.61 -7.21
CA GLN A 46 -5.79 10.65 -7.68
C GLN A 46 -6.43 9.54 -8.52
N VAL A 47 -7.56 9.00 -8.08
CA VAL A 47 -8.32 8.00 -8.85
C VAL A 47 -8.87 8.63 -10.13
N GLU A 48 -9.45 9.83 -10.05
CA GLU A 48 -9.94 10.59 -11.19
C GLU A 48 -8.84 10.78 -12.24
N PHE A 49 -7.65 11.27 -11.84
CA PHE A 49 -6.53 11.43 -12.76
C PHE A 49 -6.14 10.12 -13.45
N LEU A 50 -6.05 9.02 -12.69
CA LEU A 50 -5.65 7.72 -13.24
C LEU A 50 -6.74 7.10 -14.13
N SER A 51 -7.99 7.46 -13.96
CA SER A 51 -9.13 6.99 -14.77
C SER A 51 -9.59 7.98 -15.84
N ASP A 52 -8.93 9.14 -15.96
CA ASP A 52 -9.21 10.15 -16.97
C ASP A 52 -8.74 9.73 -18.38
N SER A 53 -9.25 10.43 -19.37
CA SER A 53 -8.91 10.29 -20.79
C SER A 53 -7.42 10.52 -21.08
N LEU A 54 -6.72 11.35 -20.28
CA LEU A 54 -5.27 11.59 -20.40
C LEU A 54 -4.48 10.29 -20.15
N CYS A 55 -4.90 9.52 -19.16
CA CYS A 55 -4.33 8.18 -18.90
C CYS A 55 -4.89 7.10 -19.83
N GLY A 56 -5.93 7.42 -20.61
CA GLY A 56 -6.43 6.61 -21.73
C GLY A 56 -6.73 5.16 -21.39
N GLY A 57 -7.16 4.86 -20.14
CA GLY A 57 -7.39 3.52 -19.64
C GLY A 57 -6.12 2.71 -19.39
N ARG A 58 -4.93 3.33 -19.41
CA ARG A 58 -3.63 2.83 -18.97
C ARG A 58 -3.12 1.55 -19.62
N ALA A 59 -3.53 1.27 -20.88
CA ALA A 59 -3.03 0.05 -21.53
C ALA A 59 -1.50 0.06 -21.65
N THR A 60 -0.91 -1.11 -21.46
CA THR A 60 0.54 -1.35 -21.60
C THR A 60 1.04 -0.90 -22.96
N GLY A 61 2.19 -0.23 -23.01
CA GLY A 61 2.82 0.24 -24.24
C GLY A 61 2.18 1.47 -24.86
N THR A 62 1.11 1.99 -24.29
CA THR A 62 0.43 3.20 -24.78
C THR A 62 0.97 4.47 -24.12
N ARG A 63 0.61 5.62 -24.70
CA ARG A 63 0.88 6.93 -24.09
C ARG A 63 0.25 7.01 -22.69
N GLY A 64 -1.00 6.57 -22.51
CA GLY A 64 -1.69 6.61 -21.23
C GLY A 64 -1.01 5.75 -20.15
N GLY A 65 -0.55 4.54 -20.51
CA GLY A 65 0.29 3.73 -19.61
C GLY A 65 1.60 4.43 -19.24
N THR A 66 2.22 5.13 -20.19
CA THR A 66 3.45 5.91 -19.96
C THR A 66 3.19 7.11 -19.02
N GLU A 67 2.12 7.86 -19.22
CA GLU A 67 1.73 8.98 -18.35
C GLU A 67 1.48 8.50 -16.91
N THR A 68 0.83 7.35 -16.76
CA THR A 68 0.60 6.72 -15.46
C THR A 68 1.91 6.33 -14.77
N ALA A 69 2.86 5.72 -15.50
CA ALA A 69 4.17 5.40 -14.95
C ALA A 69 4.92 6.65 -14.50
N PHE A 70 4.89 7.74 -15.28
CA PHE A 70 5.49 9.02 -14.88
C PHE A 70 4.80 9.65 -13.67
N TRP A 71 3.48 9.51 -13.55
CA TRP A 71 2.75 9.95 -12.36
C TRP A 71 3.24 9.18 -11.12
N LEU A 72 3.35 7.85 -11.19
CA LEU A 72 3.89 7.01 -10.10
C LEU A 72 5.32 7.42 -9.73
N ILE A 73 6.22 7.62 -10.71
CA ILE A 73 7.59 8.07 -10.46
C ILE A 73 7.60 9.41 -9.73
N ARG A 74 6.78 10.38 -10.15
CA ARG A 74 6.67 11.67 -9.47
C ARG A 74 6.19 11.51 -8.03
N ARG A 75 5.20 10.63 -7.80
CA ARG A 75 4.69 10.36 -6.45
C ARG A 75 5.78 9.74 -5.57
N PHE A 76 6.47 8.72 -6.04
CA PHE A 76 7.55 8.08 -5.28
C PHE A 76 8.69 9.05 -4.93
N ARG A 77 9.07 9.93 -5.87
CA ARG A 77 10.05 11.00 -5.61
C ARG A 77 9.57 11.98 -4.54
N GLN A 78 8.33 12.44 -4.63
CA GLN A 78 7.73 13.37 -3.65
C GLN A 78 7.65 12.78 -2.25
N LEU A 79 7.47 11.46 -2.13
CA LEU A 79 7.45 10.74 -0.87
C LEU A 79 8.85 10.51 -0.27
N GLY A 80 9.90 10.77 -1.02
CA GLY A 80 11.28 10.53 -0.57
C GLY A 80 11.68 9.06 -0.60
N LEU A 81 11.03 8.23 -1.44
CA LEU A 81 11.49 6.87 -1.71
C LEU A 81 12.81 6.92 -2.48
N THR A 82 13.55 5.82 -2.46
CA THR A 82 14.81 5.67 -3.19
C THR A 82 14.58 4.81 -4.45
N PRO A 83 15.15 5.18 -5.61
CA PRO A 83 15.08 4.34 -6.80
C PRO A 83 15.93 3.07 -6.64
N ILE A 84 15.53 1.98 -7.29
CA ILE A 84 16.31 0.74 -7.35
C ILE A 84 17.33 0.84 -8.48
N ASN A 85 18.58 0.44 -8.22
CA ASN A 85 19.68 0.48 -9.21
C ASN A 85 19.87 1.87 -9.87
N GLY A 86 19.53 2.95 -9.15
CA GLY A 86 19.57 4.32 -9.69
C GLY A 86 18.40 4.65 -10.63
N HIS A 87 17.47 3.73 -10.88
CA HIS A 87 16.34 3.88 -11.79
C HIS A 87 14.99 3.72 -11.08
N TRP A 88 14.02 4.57 -11.46
CA TRP A 88 12.65 4.50 -10.96
C TRP A 88 11.80 3.45 -11.66
N SER A 89 12.24 2.95 -12.81
CA SER A 89 11.52 1.95 -13.59
C SER A 89 12.44 0.94 -14.21
N THR A 90 11.96 -0.28 -14.35
CA THR A 90 12.59 -1.38 -15.08
C THR A 90 11.71 -1.72 -16.27
N HIS A 91 12.33 -2.04 -17.40
CA HIS A 91 11.64 -2.31 -18.65
C HIS A 91 11.63 -3.80 -18.96
N PHE A 92 10.58 -4.25 -19.62
CA PHE A 92 10.49 -5.58 -20.20
C PHE A 92 9.84 -5.51 -21.58
N TYR A 93 9.93 -6.57 -22.35
CA TYR A 93 9.50 -6.62 -23.75
C TYR A 93 8.42 -7.67 -23.95
N GLU A 94 7.65 -7.51 -25.05
CA GLU A 94 6.60 -8.41 -25.50
C GLU A 94 5.45 -8.64 -24.51
N PRO A 95 4.61 -7.60 -24.26
CA PRO A 95 4.66 -6.25 -24.83
C PRO A 95 5.73 -5.38 -24.17
N PHE A 96 6.12 -4.28 -24.80
CA PHE A 96 6.97 -3.29 -24.15
C PHE A 96 6.22 -2.64 -23.00
N GLY A 97 6.72 -2.88 -21.79
CA GLY A 97 6.14 -2.38 -20.56
C GLY A 97 7.20 -1.98 -19.55
N ARG A 98 6.79 -1.45 -18.42
CA ARG A 98 7.70 -1.05 -17.36
C ARG A 98 7.07 -1.20 -15.97
N ASN A 99 7.82 -1.73 -15.02
CA ASN A 99 7.46 -1.60 -13.60
C ASN A 99 8.06 -0.33 -13.02
N VAL A 100 7.35 0.31 -12.11
CA VAL A 100 7.83 1.47 -11.35
C VAL A 100 8.14 1.02 -9.94
N ILE A 101 9.38 1.20 -9.47
CA ILE A 101 9.84 0.65 -8.20
C ILE A 101 10.38 1.78 -7.32
N GLY A 102 9.95 1.80 -6.06
CA GLY A 102 10.44 2.70 -5.03
C GLY A 102 10.76 1.93 -3.75
N PHE A 103 11.86 2.29 -3.11
CA PHE A 103 12.39 1.63 -1.93
C PHE A 103 12.28 2.53 -0.71
N LEU A 104 11.84 1.98 0.40
CA LEU A 104 11.84 2.61 1.73
C LEU A 104 12.71 1.76 2.65
N PRO A 105 13.89 2.23 3.10
CA PRO A 105 14.73 1.46 4.00
C PRO A 105 14.11 1.32 5.39
N GLY A 106 14.23 0.14 5.96
CA GLY A 106 14.02 -0.12 7.38
C GLY A 106 15.03 0.64 8.24
N ALA A 107 14.81 0.66 9.54
CA ALA A 107 15.67 1.38 10.47
C ALA A 107 16.56 0.46 11.33
N SER A 108 16.32 -0.84 11.27
CA SER A 108 17.06 -1.80 12.10
C SER A 108 18.39 -2.17 11.48
N LYS A 109 19.48 -1.91 12.19
CA LYS A 109 20.82 -2.38 11.79
C LYS A 109 20.99 -3.91 11.87
N ARG A 110 20.06 -4.62 12.51
CA ARG A 110 20.13 -6.08 12.72
C ARG A 110 19.34 -6.90 11.71
N HIS A 111 18.38 -6.28 10.99
CA HIS A 111 17.48 -6.95 10.06
C HIS A 111 17.32 -6.19 8.75
N ASN A 112 18.38 -5.48 8.31
CA ASN A 112 18.39 -4.73 7.04
C ASN A 112 18.30 -5.62 5.79
N ASP A 113 18.21 -6.92 5.97
CA ASP A 113 18.18 -7.91 4.90
C ASP A 113 16.82 -8.59 4.73
N SER A 114 15.76 -8.08 5.35
CA SER A 114 14.41 -8.57 5.13
C SER A 114 13.54 -7.55 4.40
N TYR A 115 12.72 -8.04 3.46
CA TYR A 115 11.94 -7.19 2.57
C TYR A 115 10.46 -7.56 2.59
N VAL A 116 9.61 -6.53 2.55
CA VAL A 116 8.19 -6.67 2.23
C VAL A 116 7.95 -5.94 0.90
N ILE A 117 7.34 -6.63 -0.05
CA ILE A 117 6.98 -6.04 -1.34
C ILE A 117 5.49 -5.67 -1.29
N VAL A 118 5.16 -4.40 -1.51
CA VAL A 118 3.77 -3.91 -1.63
C VAL A 118 3.55 -3.50 -3.08
N MET A 119 2.62 -4.15 -3.75
CA MET A 119 2.44 -3.96 -5.19
C MET A 119 0.97 -3.76 -5.59
N ALA A 120 0.77 -3.07 -6.70
CA ALA A 120 -0.49 -2.93 -7.40
C ALA A 120 -0.23 -2.78 -8.90
N HIS A 121 -1.02 -3.44 -9.76
CA HIS A 121 -0.88 -3.20 -11.18
C HIS A 121 -1.52 -1.87 -11.58
N TYR A 122 -0.86 -1.13 -12.47
CA TYR A 122 -1.37 0.15 -12.94
C TYR A 122 -1.92 0.11 -14.37
N ASP A 123 -1.65 -0.95 -15.12
CA ASP A 123 -2.21 -1.13 -16.44
C ASP A 123 -3.72 -1.41 -16.40
N GLY A 124 -4.37 -1.12 -17.50
CA GLY A 124 -5.78 -1.39 -17.73
C GLY A 124 -6.05 -1.74 -19.20
N LEU A 125 -7.33 -1.79 -19.58
CA LEU A 125 -7.71 -2.20 -20.92
C LEU A 125 -7.43 -1.13 -22.00
N GLY A 126 -7.31 0.13 -21.60
CA GLY A 126 -7.08 1.20 -22.56
C GLY A 126 -8.35 1.71 -23.23
N THR A 127 -8.21 2.11 -24.49
CA THR A 127 -9.32 2.48 -25.37
C THR A 127 -9.46 1.43 -26.46
N LEU A 128 -10.60 0.75 -26.47
CA LEU A 128 -10.90 -0.30 -27.44
C LEU A 128 -12.03 0.16 -28.35
N ASN A 129 -11.82 0.13 -29.66
CA ASN A 129 -12.81 0.59 -30.66
C ASN A 129 -13.37 2.00 -30.39
N GLY A 130 -12.52 2.91 -29.93
CA GLY A 130 -12.90 4.29 -29.58
C GLY A 130 -13.61 4.45 -28.24
N ILE A 131 -13.84 3.37 -27.49
CA ILE A 131 -14.47 3.38 -26.16
C ILE A 131 -13.39 3.32 -25.10
N LEU A 132 -13.37 4.31 -24.20
CA LEU A 132 -12.48 4.35 -23.04
C LEU A 132 -12.95 3.36 -21.96
N TYR A 133 -12.01 2.60 -21.41
CA TYR A 133 -12.17 1.76 -20.23
C TYR A 133 -11.39 2.38 -19.06
N PRO A 134 -12.03 3.21 -18.25
CA PRO A 134 -11.32 4.04 -17.26
C PRO A 134 -10.59 3.23 -16.19
N GLY A 135 -11.20 2.11 -15.74
CA GLY A 135 -10.60 1.22 -14.75
C GLY A 135 -10.36 1.91 -13.41
N ALA A 136 -11.33 2.68 -12.91
CA ALA A 136 -11.20 3.39 -11.65
C ALA A 136 -11.06 2.42 -10.45
N ASP A 137 -11.91 1.40 -10.40
CA ASP A 137 -11.73 0.33 -9.42
C ASP A 137 -10.66 -0.67 -9.90
N SER A 138 -10.60 -0.97 -11.19
CA SER A 138 -9.70 -1.98 -11.77
C SER A 138 -8.54 -1.37 -12.61
N ASN A 139 -7.41 -0.91 -12.06
CA ASN A 139 -6.99 -0.96 -10.65
C ASN A 139 -6.45 0.39 -10.18
N ALA A 140 -7.04 1.53 -10.63
CA ALA A 140 -6.58 2.83 -10.13
C ALA A 140 -6.77 2.92 -8.60
N SER A 141 -7.83 2.31 -8.04
CA SER A 141 -8.07 2.24 -6.60
C SER A 141 -6.91 1.57 -5.84
N GLY A 142 -6.41 0.44 -6.35
CA GLY A 142 -5.27 -0.28 -5.76
C GLY A 142 -3.97 0.49 -5.89
N VAL A 143 -3.72 1.14 -7.03
CA VAL A 143 -2.54 2.00 -7.23
C VAL A 143 -2.54 3.16 -6.24
N VAL A 144 -3.68 3.87 -6.09
CA VAL A 144 -3.83 4.98 -5.15
C VAL A 144 -3.67 4.48 -3.71
N ALA A 145 -4.17 3.30 -3.40
CA ALA A 145 -3.98 2.70 -2.07
C ALA A 145 -2.52 2.38 -1.79
N MET A 146 -1.80 1.75 -2.71
CA MET A 146 -0.37 1.48 -2.57
C MET A 146 0.43 2.76 -2.33
N VAL A 147 0.20 3.80 -3.14
CA VAL A 147 0.85 5.11 -2.98
C VAL A 147 0.50 5.76 -1.64
N SER A 148 -0.75 5.64 -1.20
CA SER A 148 -1.21 6.17 0.09
C SER A 148 -0.57 5.45 1.27
N VAL A 149 -0.46 4.12 1.20
CA VAL A 149 0.27 3.31 2.20
C VAL A 149 1.75 3.72 2.23
N ALA A 150 2.39 3.92 1.07
CA ALA A 150 3.76 4.43 1.00
C ALA A 150 3.89 5.81 1.68
N GLU A 151 2.96 6.71 1.45
CA GLU A 151 2.94 8.04 2.07
C GLU A 151 2.81 7.95 3.59
N MET A 152 1.93 7.07 4.09
CA MET A 152 1.77 6.83 5.52
C MET A 152 3.07 6.31 6.14
N PHE A 153 3.74 5.34 5.52
CA PHE A 153 5.04 4.82 6.00
C PHE A 153 6.14 5.89 5.98
N CYS A 154 6.25 6.67 4.90
CA CYS A 154 7.21 7.78 4.81
C CYS A 154 6.96 8.84 5.89
N THR A 155 5.69 9.20 6.14
CA THR A 155 5.29 10.14 7.19
C THR A 155 5.71 9.63 8.56
N MET A 156 5.44 8.37 8.84
CA MET A 156 5.80 7.75 10.12
C MET A 156 7.32 7.71 10.32
N ARG A 157 8.06 7.35 9.28
CA ARG A 157 9.53 7.37 9.31
C ARG A 157 10.07 8.78 9.61
N ASN A 158 9.49 9.81 9.01
CA ASN A 158 9.91 11.21 9.20
C ASN A 158 9.71 11.70 10.63
N ILE A 159 8.81 11.10 11.39
CA ILE A 159 8.62 11.38 12.82
C ILE A 159 9.39 10.41 13.74
N GLY A 160 10.30 9.62 13.18
CA GLY A 160 11.21 8.76 13.94
C GLY A 160 10.71 7.32 14.14
N ARG A 161 9.63 6.89 13.47
CA ARG A 161 9.19 5.48 13.51
C ARG A 161 10.20 4.61 12.77
N ALA A 162 10.71 3.59 13.45
CA ALA A 162 11.58 2.59 12.87
C ALA A 162 10.77 1.34 12.48
N TYR A 163 11.08 0.75 11.34
CA TYR A 163 10.54 -0.53 10.89
C TYR A 163 11.68 -1.53 10.72
N ASP A 164 11.45 -2.78 11.08
CA ASP A 164 12.49 -3.82 11.03
C ASP A 164 12.77 -4.30 9.61
N SER A 165 11.77 -4.26 8.72
CA SER A 165 11.93 -4.66 7.32
C SER A 165 12.02 -3.47 6.38
N ASN A 166 12.76 -3.64 5.29
CA ASN A 166 12.72 -2.74 4.15
C ASN A 166 11.39 -2.93 3.39
N ILE A 167 10.88 -1.88 2.75
CA ILE A 167 9.67 -1.95 1.94
C ILE A 167 10.00 -1.59 0.49
N ILE A 168 9.58 -2.45 -0.44
CA ILE A 168 9.66 -2.21 -1.87
C ILE A 168 8.24 -1.98 -2.39
N PHE A 169 7.94 -0.76 -2.86
CA PHE A 169 6.67 -0.42 -3.49
C PHE A 169 6.78 -0.57 -5.00
N VAL A 170 5.87 -1.33 -5.61
CA VAL A 170 5.94 -1.65 -7.03
C VAL A 170 4.61 -1.37 -7.75
N GLY A 171 4.62 -0.42 -8.66
CA GLY A 171 3.60 -0.31 -9.69
C GLY A 171 3.90 -1.29 -10.83
N LEU A 172 3.08 -2.32 -10.97
CA LEU A 172 3.24 -3.34 -12.00
C LEU A 172 2.52 -2.95 -13.28
N ASP A 173 3.12 -3.27 -14.43
CA ASP A 173 2.52 -3.12 -15.74
C ASP A 173 2.15 -4.49 -16.32
N ALA A 174 1.30 -4.49 -17.34
CA ALA A 174 1.00 -5.66 -18.16
C ALA A 174 0.43 -6.88 -17.40
N LYS A 175 -0.42 -6.64 -16.38
CA LYS A 175 -1.20 -7.72 -15.77
C LYS A 175 -2.10 -8.38 -16.81
N SER A 176 -2.75 -7.57 -17.67
CA SER A 176 -3.59 -8.03 -18.76
C SER A 176 -2.87 -8.93 -19.79
N ALA A 177 -1.55 -8.78 -19.90
CA ALA A 177 -0.67 -9.62 -20.71
C ALA A 177 -0.05 -10.78 -19.89
N SER A 178 -0.87 -11.56 -19.23
CA SER A 178 -0.43 -12.73 -18.42
C SER A 178 0.55 -12.39 -17.31
N MET A 179 0.35 -11.24 -16.63
CA MET A 179 1.15 -10.79 -15.49
C MET A 179 2.64 -10.62 -15.84
N LYS A 180 2.92 -10.07 -17.05
CA LYS A 180 4.31 -9.87 -17.51
C LYS A 180 5.12 -8.99 -16.56
N GLY A 181 4.52 -7.95 -15.96
CA GLY A 181 5.21 -7.09 -15.00
C GLY A 181 5.66 -7.84 -13.75
N SER A 182 4.79 -8.62 -13.12
CA SER A 182 5.18 -9.42 -11.96
C SER A 182 6.18 -10.52 -12.31
N ARG A 183 6.08 -11.14 -13.50
CA ARG A 183 7.09 -12.09 -14.00
C ARG A 183 8.45 -11.42 -14.22
N ALA A 184 8.47 -10.20 -14.78
CA ALA A 184 9.68 -9.42 -14.96
C ALA A 184 10.32 -9.05 -13.61
N LEU A 185 9.50 -8.66 -12.61
CA LEU A 185 9.98 -8.39 -11.27
C LEU A 185 10.57 -9.65 -10.62
N TRP A 186 9.88 -10.79 -10.74
CA TRP A 186 10.40 -12.07 -10.24
C TRP A 186 11.74 -12.42 -10.91
N LYS A 187 11.84 -12.25 -12.23
CA LYS A 187 13.08 -12.54 -12.95
C LYS A 187 14.25 -11.66 -12.48
N MET A 188 13.99 -10.41 -12.14
CA MET A 188 15.02 -9.56 -11.55
C MET A 188 15.48 -10.06 -10.17
N ILE A 189 14.58 -10.61 -9.36
CA ILE A 189 14.92 -11.21 -8.06
C ILE A 189 15.74 -12.49 -8.27
N GLU A 190 15.27 -13.37 -9.15
CA GLU A 190 15.93 -14.64 -9.48
C GLU A 190 17.34 -14.44 -10.05
N ASP A 191 17.53 -13.44 -10.90
CA ASP A 191 18.82 -13.10 -11.51
C ASP A 191 19.73 -12.26 -10.61
N GLY A 192 19.29 -11.89 -9.40
CA GLY A 192 20.03 -11.02 -8.48
C GLY A 192 20.16 -9.56 -8.98
N LEU A 193 19.30 -9.14 -9.88
CA LEU A 193 19.30 -7.79 -10.48
C LEU A 193 18.49 -6.77 -9.69
N LEU A 194 17.65 -7.20 -8.76
CA LEU A 194 16.96 -6.32 -7.81
C LEU A 194 17.90 -6.08 -6.63
N THR A 195 18.49 -4.89 -6.52
CA THR A 195 19.45 -4.60 -5.45
C THR A 195 18.90 -3.59 -4.44
N ASP A 196 19.28 -3.77 -3.19
CA ASP A 196 19.01 -2.81 -2.12
C ASP A 196 19.87 -1.55 -2.36
N PRO A 197 19.26 -0.36 -2.52
CA PRO A 197 20.00 0.86 -2.81
C PRO A 197 20.84 1.39 -1.65
N VAL A 198 20.70 0.82 -0.44
CA VAL A 198 21.46 1.22 0.76
C VAL A 198 22.66 0.31 0.97
N SER A 199 22.48 -1.02 0.94
CA SER A 199 23.56 -1.98 1.11
C SER A 199 24.31 -2.33 -0.17
N GLY A 200 23.64 -2.22 -1.33
CA GLY A 200 24.14 -2.69 -2.61
C GLY A 200 23.94 -4.20 -2.84
N ASP A 201 23.41 -4.92 -1.85
CA ASP A 201 23.19 -6.37 -1.94
C ASP A 201 21.98 -6.72 -2.80
N ALA A 202 22.01 -7.92 -3.38
CA ALA A 202 20.85 -8.45 -4.08
C ALA A 202 19.71 -8.79 -3.10
N VAL A 203 18.49 -8.42 -3.49
CA VAL A 203 17.25 -8.82 -2.84
C VAL A 203 16.92 -10.24 -3.30
N THR A 204 17.25 -11.23 -2.51
CA THR A 204 17.03 -12.65 -2.82
C THR A 204 15.69 -13.16 -2.29
N ALA A 205 15.20 -14.25 -2.84
CA ALA A 205 13.88 -14.80 -2.49
C ALA A 205 13.74 -15.14 -0.99
N ASP A 206 14.78 -15.68 -0.38
CA ASP A 206 14.83 -16.05 1.05
C ASP A 206 14.76 -14.85 2.00
N LYS A 207 15.11 -13.66 1.52
CA LYS A 207 15.01 -12.40 2.26
C LYS A 207 13.64 -11.73 2.12
N ILE A 208 12.79 -12.18 1.20
CA ILE A 208 11.45 -11.62 1.02
C ILE A 208 10.49 -12.31 2.00
N ARG A 209 10.12 -11.59 3.06
CA ARG A 209 9.17 -12.08 4.06
C ARG A 209 7.77 -12.28 3.51
N MET A 210 7.34 -11.36 2.65
CA MET A 210 5.98 -11.36 2.15
C MET A 210 5.83 -10.42 0.95
N VAL A 211 4.91 -10.79 0.07
CA VAL A 211 4.36 -9.92 -0.97
C VAL A 211 2.91 -9.56 -0.62
N VAL A 212 2.58 -8.28 -0.70
CA VAL A 212 1.22 -7.76 -0.50
C VAL A 212 0.74 -7.14 -1.80
N ASN A 213 -0.21 -7.78 -2.44
CA ASN A 213 -0.85 -7.30 -3.66
C ASN A 213 -2.16 -6.58 -3.33
N ILE A 214 -2.37 -5.39 -3.91
CA ILE A 214 -3.59 -4.61 -3.77
C ILE A 214 -4.27 -4.56 -5.14
N ASP A 215 -5.37 -5.30 -5.27
CA ASP A 215 -6.06 -5.45 -6.56
C ASP A 215 -7.56 -5.26 -6.37
N GLN A 216 -8.07 -4.12 -6.86
CA GLN A 216 -9.45 -3.64 -6.78
C GLN A 216 -9.96 -3.52 -5.34
N ILE A 217 -9.73 -2.38 -4.74
CA ILE A 217 -10.22 -2.10 -3.38
C ILE A 217 -11.17 -0.89 -3.29
N GLY A 218 -11.65 -0.37 -4.43
CA GLY A 218 -12.62 0.73 -4.50
C GLY A 218 -14.07 0.28 -4.48
N GLY A 219 -14.34 -0.95 -4.93
CA GLY A 219 -15.68 -1.46 -5.15
C GLY A 219 -16.53 -1.61 -3.87
N THR A 220 -17.83 -1.38 -4.01
CA THR A 220 -18.83 -1.55 -2.95
C THR A 220 -20.06 -2.34 -3.40
N MET A 221 -20.08 -2.77 -4.66
CA MET A 221 -21.23 -3.44 -5.26
C MET A 221 -21.35 -4.92 -4.90
N SER A 222 -20.21 -5.60 -4.82
CA SER A 222 -20.16 -6.98 -4.33
C SER A 222 -20.15 -6.94 -2.80
N ARG A 223 -21.06 -7.66 -2.15
CA ARG A 223 -21.22 -7.59 -0.69
C ARG A 223 -20.93 -8.93 -0.06
N LEU A 224 -20.34 -8.92 1.12
CA LEU A 224 -20.23 -10.12 1.95
C LEU A 224 -21.61 -10.53 2.50
N LYS A 225 -21.65 -11.63 3.25
CA LYS A 225 -22.91 -12.21 3.78
C LYS A 225 -23.77 -11.24 4.58
N SER A 226 -23.17 -10.27 5.27
CA SER A 226 -23.91 -9.25 6.03
C SER A 226 -24.66 -8.25 5.18
N GLY A 227 -24.35 -8.14 3.89
CA GLY A 227 -24.89 -7.14 2.99
C GLY A 227 -24.31 -5.74 3.17
N ARG A 228 -23.31 -5.54 4.02
CA ARG A 228 -22.62 -4.26 4.19
C ARG A 228 -21.81 -3.91 2.94
N LYS A 229 -21.73 -2.61 2.65
CA LYS A 229 -20.89 -2.08 1.54
C LYS A 229 -19.44 -1.86 1.97
N ASP A 230 -19.23 -1.64 3.25
CA ASP A 230 -17.96 -1.29 3.86
C ASP A 230 -17.24 -2.55 4.37
N PHE A 231 -16.67 -3.29 3.46
CA PHE A 231 -15.94 -4.51 3.71
C PHE A 231 -14.57 -4.50 3.00
N ILE A 232 -13.70 -5.42 3.39
CA ILE A 232 -12.45 -5.75 2.71
C ILE A 232 -12.20 -7.25 2.80
N ILE A 233 -11.64 -7.83 1.77
CA ILE A 233 -11.26 -9.24 1.71
C ILE A 233 -9.73 -9.33 1.73
N MET A 234 -9.19 -10.17 2.61
CA MET A 234 -7.79 -10.57 2.67
C MET A 234 -7.66 -12.03 2.28
N LEU A 235 -7.11 -12.31 1.11
CA LEU A 235 -6.81 -13.68 0.66
C LEU A 235 -5.35 -14.02 0.97
N GLY A 236 -5.10 -15.31 1.28
CA GLY A 236 -3.76 -15.79 1.61
C GLY A 236 -3.35 -15.53 3.07
N ARG A 237 -4.30 -15.46 3.98
CA ARG A 237 -4.02 -15.23 5.42
C ARG A 237 -3.04 -16.25 5.99
N GLU A 238 -3.06 -17.49 5.50
CA GLU A 238 -2.17 -18.57 5.93
C GLU A 238 -0.71 -18.27 5.57
N ALA A 239 -0.48 -17.59 4.45
CA ALA A 239 0.86 -17.17 4.02
C ALA A 239 1.45 -16.07 4.91
N ALA A 240 0.61 -15.27 5.56
CA ALA A 240 1.06 -14.22 6.47
C ALA A 240 1.33 -14.73 7.91
N GLY A 241 1.23 -16.05 8.11
CA GLY A 241 1.49 -16.71 9.38
C GLY A 241 0.28 -16.82 10.30
N ASP A 242 0.43 -17.66 11.33
CA ASP A 242 -0.59 -17.87 12.34
C ASP A 242 -0.92 -16.55 13.05
N GLY A 243 -2.21 -16.25 13.18
CA GLY A 243 -2.67 -15.02 13.81
C GLY A 243 -2.84 -13.82 12.89
N SER A 244 -2.50 -13.88 11.60
CA SER A 244 -2.65 -12.75 10.67
C SER A 244 -4.09 -12.24 10.54
N ALA A 245 -5.07 -13.15 10.57
CA ALA A 245 -6.49 -12.81 10.58
C ALA A 245 -6.90 -12.12 11.88
N SER A 246 -6.43 -12.61 13.04
CA SER A 246 -6.69 -11.97 14.33
C SER A 246 -6.00 -10.61 14.42
N LEU A 247 -4.83 -10.46 13.81
CA LEU A 247 -4.11 -9.20 13.73
C LEU A 247 -4.87 -8.17 12.88
N LEU A 248 -5.42 -8.58 11.73
CA LEU A 248 -6.25 -7.70 10.91
C LEU A 248 -7.50 -7.24 11.67
N SER A 249 -8.17 -8.16 12.36
CA SER A 249 -9.32 -7.85 13.21
C SER A 249 -8.96 -6.90 14.36
N THR A 250 -7.82 -7.12 15.00
CA THR A 250 -7.31 -6.23 16.06
C THR A 250 -7.03 -4.83 15.52
N CYS A 251 -6.40 -4.71 14.34
CA CYS A 251 -6.18 -3.41 13.70
C CYS A 251 -7.50 -2.72 13.34
N ASN A 252 -8.48 -3.47 12.81
CA ASN A 252 -9.79 -2.95 12.44
C ASN A 252 -10.50 -2.32 13.64
N LEU A 253 -10.46 -2.97 14.80
CA LEU A 253 -11.03 -2.48 16.05
C LEU A 253 -10.22 -1.31 16.62
N LYS A 254 -8.91 -1.50 16.78
CA LYS A 254 -8.02 -0.53 17.44
C LYS A 254 -8.01 0.83 16.74
N TYR A 255 -8.01 0.84 15.41
CA TYR A 255 -7.91 2.07 14.62
C TYR A 255 -9.26 2.55 14.09
N GLY A 256 -10.37 1.94 14.54
CA GLY A 256 -11.73 2.39 14.24
C GLY A 256 -12.08 2.35 12.75
N THR A 257 -11.47 1.45 11.97
CA THR A 257 -11.79 1.35 10.54
C THR A 257 -13.17 0.74 10.31
N GLY A 258 -13.65 -0.13 11.24
CA GLY A 258 -15.04 -0.61 11.30
C GLY A 258 -15.50 -1.38 10.07
N LEU A 259 -14.57 -1.93 9.28
CA LEU A 259 -14.87 -2.70 8.08
C LEU A 259 -15.35 -4.12 8.42
N GLU A 260 -16.24 -4.67 7.60
CA GLU A 260 -16.48 -6.11 7.60
C GLU A 260 -15.29 -6.82 6.95
N LEU A 261 -14.77 -7.87 7.60
CA LEU A 261 -13.59 -8.60 7.14
C LEU A 261 -14.00 -9.92 6.48
N GLY A 262 -13.54 -10.14 5.24
CA GLY A 262 -13.64 -11.40 4.52
C GLY A 262 -12.27 -12.06 4.38
N TYR A 263 -12.25 -13.39 4.38
CA TYR A 263 -11.03 -14.18 4.18
C TYR A 263 -11.16 -15.22 3.06
N ASP A 264 -12.28 -15.18 2.40
CA ASP A 264 -12.58 -15.97 1.22
C ASP A 264 -13.33 -15.11 0.20
N TYR A 265 -13.44 -15.59 -1.02
CA TYR A 265 -14.18 -14.90 -2.08
C TYR A 265 -15.65 -15.30 -2.02
N PHE A 266 -16.42 -14.55 -1.23
CA PHE A 266 -17.88 -14.70 -1.06
C PHE A 266 -18.32 -16.11 -0.61
N GLY A 267 -17.52 -16.77 0.22
CA GLY A 267 -17.83 -18.11 0.76
C GLY A 267 -17.58 -19.26 -0.21
N SER A 268 -16.93 -19.02 -1.36
CA SER A 268 -16.56 -20.03 -2.34
C SER A 268 -15.07 -20.34 -2.31
N ASN A 269 -14.71 -21.57 -1.96
CA ASN A 269 -13.32 -22.03 -2.00
C ASN A 269 -12.76 -22.03 -3.43
N ASP A 270 -13.56 -22.41 -4.42
CA ASP A 270 -13.13 -22.48 -5.82
C ASP A 270 -12.83 -21.08 -6.36
N PHE A 271 -13.73 -20.13 -6.16
CA PHE A 271 -13.48 -18.74 -6.56
C PHE A 271 -12.31 -18.15 -5.79
N THR A 272 -12.18 -18.41 -4.49
CA THR A 272 -11.04 -17.97 -3.69
C THR A 272 -9.73 -18.48 -4.29
N ASN A 273 -9.65 -19.77 -4.63
CA ASN A 273 -8.47 -20.35 -5.27
C ASN A 273 -8.18 -19.74 -6.64
N ILE A 274 -9.21 -19.51 -7.46
CA ILE A 274 -9.04 -18.85 -8.77
C ILE A 274 -8.46 -17.46 -8.60
N PHE A 275 -9.06 -16.61 -7.77
CA PHE A 275 -8.61 -15.24 -7.58
C PHE A 275 -7.25 -15.14 -6.91
N TYR A 276 -7.03 -15.93 -5.89
CA TYR A 276 -5.78 -15.88 -5.14
C TYR A 276 -4.61 -16.53 -5.88
N ARG A 277 -4.84 -17.67 -6.58
CA ARG A 277 -3.75 -18.48 -7.15
C ARG A 277 -3.61 -18.37 -8.67
N LYS A 278 -4.56 -17.77 -9.42
CA LYS A 278 -4.52 -17.86 -10.88
C LYS A 278 -4.63 -16.53 -11.63
N VAL A 279 -5.34 -15.54 -11.11
CA VAL A 279 -5.72 -14.38 -11.94
C VAL A 279 -5.12 -13.04 -11.52
N SER A 280 -4.33 -12.98 -10.46
CA SER A 280 -3.70 -11.74 -10.03
C SER A 280 -2.20 -11.90 -9.74
N ASP A 281 -1.51 -10.80 -9.65
CA ASP A 281 -0.04 -10.69 -9.71
C ASP A 281 0.71 -11.45 -8.61
N GLN A 282 0.13 -11.63 -7.42
CA GLN A 282 0.74 -12.45 -6.34
C GLN A 282 0.94 -13.91 -6.76
N ARG A 283 0.23 -14.38 -7.79
CA ARG A 283 0.40 -15.74 -8.31
C ARG A 283 1.86 -16.06 -8.62
N VAL A 284 2.57 -15.13 -9.27
CA VAL A 284 3.97 -15.36 -9.68
C VAL A 284 4.84 -15.64 -8.47
N PHE A 285 4.63 -14.92 -7.38
CA PHE A 285 5.40 -15.11 -6.14
C PHE A 285 4.98 -16.36 -5.39
N LEU A 286 3.69 -16.70 -5.36
CA LEU A 286 3.18 -17.95 -4.78
C LEU A 286 3.73 -19.18 -5.48
N GLU A 287 3.80 -19.17 -6.82
CA GLU A 287 4.37 -20.26 -7.64
C GLU A 287 5.86 -20.49 -7.33
N ASN A 288 6.54 -19.47 -6.79
CA ASN A 288 7.95 -19.50 -6.41
C ASN A 288 8.16 -19.57 -4.89
N GLY A 289 7.14 -19.95 -4.13
CA GLY A 289 7.25 -20.22 -2.69
C GLY A 289 7.28 -18.97 -1.80
N ILE A 290 7.06 -17.77 -2.34
CA ILE A 290 7.07 -16.55 -1.55
C ILE A 290 5.70 -16.36 -0.88
N PRO A 291 5.64 -16.19 0.46
CA PRO A 291 4.41 -15.85 1.16
C PRO A 291 3.75 -14.61 0.56
N SER A 292 2.48 -14.70 0.19
CA SER A 292 1.80 -13.60 -0.48
C SER A 292 0.39 -13.40 0.06
N VAL A 293 -0.03 -12.15 0.17
CA VAL A 293 -1.38 -11.75 0.59
C VAL A 293 -1.97 -10.85 -0.48
N MET A 294 -3.27 -10.98 -0.72
CA MET A 294 -4.02 -10.10 -1.60
C MET A 294 -5.11 -9.39 -0.81
N PHE A 295 -5.14 -8.05 -0.89
CA PHE A 295 -6.27 -7.25 -0.45
C PHE A 295 -7.14 -6.87 -1.63
N THR A 296 -8.46 -7.10 -1.49
CA THR A 296 -9.43 -6.81 -2.54
C THR A 296 -10.81 -6.45 -1.96
N SER A 297 -11.64 -5.79 -2.73
CA SER A 297 -13.08 -5.66 -2.50
C SER A 297 -13.89 -6.57 -3.44
N GLY A 298 -13.21 -7.44 -4.15
CA GLY A 298 -13.82 -8.33 -5.14
C GLY A 298 -14.09 -7.64 -6.47
N ILE A 299 -14.46 -8.41 -7.46
CA ILE A 299 -14.81 -7.94 -8.79
C ILE A 299 -16.23 -7.39 -8.77
N THR A 300 -16.41 -6.17 -9.24
CA THR A 300 -17.75 -5.54 -9.40
C THR A 300 -18.32 -5.81 -10.79
N MET A 301 -19.61 -5.50 -10.98
CA MET A 301 -20.25 -5.58 -12.29
C MET A 301 -19.68 -4.57 -13.30
N ASN A 302 -19.00 -3.53 -12.83
CA ASN A 302 -18.33 -2.51 -13.68
C ASN A 302 -16.93 -2.94 -14.12
N ASN A 303 -16.37 -4.01 -13.56
CA ASN A 303 -15.05 -4.49 -13.91
C ASN A 303 -14.91 -4.75 -15.41
N ASN A 304 -13.85 -4.24 -16.01
CA ASN A 304 -13.64 -4.33 -17.46
C ASN A 304 -14.78 -3.74 -18.30
N LYS A 305 -15.43 -2.69 -17.80
CA LYS A 305 -16.50 -1.97 -18.50
C LYS A 305 -16.17 -0.47 -18.61
N PRO A 306 -16.75 0.23 -19.60
CA PRO A 306 -16.62 1.69 -19.71
C PRO A 306 -17.21 2.46 -18.52
N TYR A 307 -18.00 1.80 -17.69
CA TYR A 307 -18.68 2.38 -16.52
C TYR A 307 -17.84 2.27 -15.22
N ASP A 308 -16.64 1.69 -15.28
CA ASP A 308 -15.71 1.67 -14.14
C ASP A 308 -15.03 3.04 -13.99
N SER A 309 -15.81 4.01 -13.51
CA SER A 309 -15.41 5.43 -13.34
C SER A 309 -15.24 5.78 -11.86
N VAL A 310 -14.60 6.91 -11.59
CA VAL A 310 -14.34 7.40 -10.22
C VAL A 310 -15.61 7.56 -9.39
N ASP A 311 -16.74 7.90 -10.01
CA ASP A 311 -18.02 8.09 -9.34
C ASP A 311 -18.62 6.80 -8.76
N THR A 312 -18.10 5.64 -9.16
CA THR A 312 -18.54 4.34 -8.62
C THR A 312 -17.82 3.97 -7.31
N ILE A 313 -16.85 4.78 -6.86
CA ILE A 313 -16.01 4.51 -5.69
C ILE A 313 -16.46 5.37 -4.50
N ASP A 314 -16.70 4.71 -3.36
CA ASP A 314 -16.90 5.40 -2.08
C ASP A 314 -15.53 5.71 -1.45
N MET A 315 -15.13 6.98 -1.51
CA MET A 315 -13.82 7.43 -1.02
C MET A 315 -13.67 7.31 0.50
N SER A 316 -14.76 7.35 1.26
CA SER A 316 -14.74 7.13 2.71
C SER A 316 -14.41 5.67 3.03
N ILE A 317 -14.99 4.73 2.29
CA ILE A 317 -14.70 3.30 2.43
C ILE A 317 -13.28 3.00 1.95
N LEU A 318 -12.86 3.54 0.80
CA LEU A 318 -11.50 3.39 0.28
C LEU A 318 -10.46 3.88 1.29
N LYS A 319 -10.68 5.05 1.90
CA LYS A 319 -9.82 5.60 2.96
C LYS A 319 -9.66 4.63 4.13
N ARG A 320 -10.77 4.07 4.63
CA ARG A 320 -10.74 3.13 5.76
C ARG A 320 -10.02 1.81 5.40
N ARG A 321 -10.15 1.33 4.16
CA ARG A 321 -9.40 0.18 3.64
C ARG A 321 -7.90 0.44 3.62
N ILE A 322 -7.48 1.62 3.14
CA ILE A 322 -6.08 2.06 3.13
C ILE A 322 -5.52 2.10 4.56
N TRP A 323 -6.24 2.70 5.51
CA TRP A 323 -5.82 2.75 6.91
C TRP A 323 -5.64 1.35 7.50
N LEU A 324 -6.58 0.44 7.23
CA LEU A 324 -6.49 -0.93 7.74
C LEU A 324 -5.29 -1.68 7.16
N ILE A 325 -5.05 -1.58 5.85
CA ILE A 325 -3.89 -2.20 5.19
C ILE A 325 -2.59 -1.66 5.79
N PHE A 326 -2.48 -0.34 5.96
CA PHE A 326 -1.31 0.29 6.56
C PHE A 326 -1.04 -0.23 7.98
N HIS A 327 -2.04 -0.23 8.86
CA HIS A 327 -1.85 -0.67 10.24
C HIS A 327 -1.58 -2.16 10.37
N TRP A 328 -2.17 -2.96 9.51
CA TRP A 328 -1.86 -4.37 9.45
C TRP A 328 -0.39 -4.58 9.02
N LEU A 329 0.06 -3.90 7.97
CA LEU A 329 1.47 -3.92 7.53
C LEU A 329 2.42 -3.48 8.63
N GLU A 330 2.13 -2.38 9.36
CA GLU A 330 2.95 -1.94 10.50
C GLU A 330 3.14 -3.02 11.57
N ARG A 331 2.21 -3.94 11.67
CA ARG A 331 2.21 -4.97 12.73
C ARG A 331 2.86 -6.27 12.27
N VAL A 332 2.87 -6.56 10.97
CA VAL A 332 3.52 -7.77 10.42
C VAL A 332 4.98 -7.53 10.07
N MET A 333 5.42 -6.29 10.04
CA MET A 333 6.82 -5.88 9.81
C MET A 333 7.58 -5.72 11.11
#